data_9987e5184c9824079b9479e2cb18729b
#
_entry.id   9987e5184c9824079b9479e2cb18729b
#
_cell.length_a   1.000
_cell.length_b   1.000
_cell.length_c   1.000
_cell.angle_alpha   90.00
_cell.angle_beta   90.00
_cell.angle_gamma   90.00
#
_symmetry.space_group_name_H-M   'P 1'
#
loop_
_entity.id
_entity.type
_entity.pdbx_description
1 polymer ?
#
loop_
_entity_poly.entity_id
_entity_poly.type
_entity_poly.pdbx_seq_one_letter_code
_entity_poly.pdbx_strand_id
1 'polypeptide(L)'
;MKKVLITGKNSYLGSFVRNELERKPETYQVAELDLKDPKWTDFSFEGYDVVYHVAGLAHSTPDESQKDLYYQINTELAYQTALKASREGVKQFIFMSSIIVYGSGKVGCKRTITKETPLTPDTFYGDSKKQAEIKIRSIDSDMKVVILRPPMIYGPHSKGNYPLLSKFAQKSPFFPTLGNERSMLFVGNLVQFIKKVIDLELEGIFLPQNQKPVQTKDLIALIAREHGHTIHFVSVFNPVLKCMRKQTIVSKVFGNLIIDPALSSFDLDYTKYSLEQSIQITESGGGL
;
A
#
# COMPACT_ATOMS: atom_id res chain seq x y z
N MET A 1 -5.43 24.84 12.04
CA MET A 1 -5.29 23.42 12.50
C MET A 1 -6.18 22.57 11.59
N LYS A 2 -5.61 21.58 10.88
CA LYS A 2 -6.38 20.67 10.02
C LYS A 2 -6.96 19.51 10.83
N LYS A 3 -8.25 19.24 10.66
CA LYS A 3 -8.93 18.11 11.30
C LYS A 3 -8.97 16.93 10.35
N VAL A 4 -8.36 15.82 10.77
CA VAL A 4 -8.22 14.60 9.96
C VAL A 4 -8.96 13.45 10.61
N LEU A 5 -9.90 12.86 9.89
CA LEU A 5 -10.60 11.64 10.29
C LEU A 5 -9.98 10.44 9.57
N ILE A 6 -9.47 9.47 10.32
CA ILE A 6 -8.95 8.21 9.79
C ILE A 6 -10.01 7.14 9.95
N THR A 7 -10.53 6.62 8.83
CA THR A 7 -11.50 5.52 8.86
C THR A 7 -10.78 4.18 8.74
N GLY A 8 -10.98 3.31 9.71
CA GLY A 8 -10.22 2.07 9.90
C GLY A 8 -9.40 2.12 11.18
N LYS A 9 -10.11 2.34 12.30
CA LYS A 9 -9.53 2.41 13.65
C LYS A 9 -8.58 1.24 13.91
N ASN A 10 -7.41 1.55 14.49
CA ASN A 10 -6.34 0.60 14.77
C ASN A 10 -5.81 -0.16 13.53
N SER A 11 -6.03 0.36 12.32
CA SER A 11 -5.41 -0.21 11.13
C SER A 11 -3.91 0.06 11.10
N TYR A 12 -3.14 -0.85 10.50
CA TYR A 12 -1.68 -0.74 10.41
C TYR A 12 -1.25 0.62 9.82
N LEU A 13 -1.76 0.98 8.64
CA LEU A 13 -1.40 2.23 7.99
C LEU A 13 -2.00 3.45 8.69
N GLY A 14 -3.23 3.35 9.19
CA GLY A 14 -3.89 4.43 9.92
C GLY A 14 -3.11 4.83 11.17
N SER A 15 -2.62 3.85 11.93
CA SER A 15 -1.85 4.10 13.16
C SER A 15 -0.52 4.82 12.87
N PHE A 16 0.19 4.47 11.79
CA PHE A 16 1.41 5.19 11.41
C PHE A 16 1.13 6.63 10.99
N VAL A 17 0.07 6.87 10.20
CA VAL A 17 -0.32 8.23 9.79
C VAL A 17 -0.77 9.04 10.99
N ARG A 18 -1.62 8.48 11.88
CA ARG A 18 -2.01 9.14 13.12
C ARG A 18 -0.81 9.55 13.94
N ASN A 19 0.10 8.63 14.24
CA ASN A 19 1.27 8.90 15.08
C ASN A 19 2.15 10.02 14.50
N GLU A 20 2.31 10.08 13.19
CA GLU A 20 3.09 11.16 12.54
C GLU A 20 2.39 12.52 12.63
N LEU A 21 1.07 12.56 12.40
CA LEU A 21 0.31 13.81 12.48
C LEU A 21 0.23 14.33 13.91
N GLU A 22 0.03 13.45 14.89
CA GLU A 22 -0.03 13.78 16.33
C GLU A 22 1.29 14.32 16.89
N ARG A 23 2.43 14.16 16.18
CA ARG A 23 3.68 14.85 16.52
C ARG A 23 3.61 16.37 16.39
N LYS A 24 2.59 16.89 15.70
CA LYS A 24 2.37 18.32 15.48
C LYS A 24 0.93 18.70 15.86
N PRO A 25 0.59 18.61 17.16
CA PRO A 25 -0.78 18.84 17.63
C PRO A 25 -1.27 20.27 17.39
N GLU A 26 -0.36 21.23 17.22
CA GLU A 26 -0.70 22.60 16.83
C GLU A 26 -1.15 22.73 15.36
N THR A 27 -0.78 21.72 14.53
CA THR A 27 -1.11 21.72 13.10
C THR A 27 -2.27 20.80 12.77
N TYR A 28 -2.35 19.63 13.46
CA TYR A 28 -3.35 18.60 13.18
C TYR A 28 -4.13 18.18 14.41
N GLN A 29 -5.42 17.95 14.20
CA GLN A 29 -6.29 17.24 15.12
C GLN A 29 -6.73 15.94 14.45
N VAL A 30 -6.41 14.78 15.03
CA VAL A 30 -6.68 13.48 14.42
C VAL A 30 -7.73 12.73 15.23
N ALA A 31 -8.70 12.13 14.54
CA ALA A 31 -9.65 11.18 15.10
C ALA A 31 -9.67 9.89 14.29
N GLU A 32 -10.03 8.79 14.93
CA GLU A 32 -10.21 7.49 14.25
C GLU A 32 -11.66 7.03 14.38
N LEU A 33 -12.20 6.48 13.30
CA LEU A 33 -13.54 5.89 13.25
C LEU A 33 -13.47 4.41 12.90
N ASP A 34 -14.14 3.59 13.70
CA ASP A 34 -14.30 2.16 13.40
C ASP A 34 -15.52 1.93 12.52
N LEU A 35 -15.30 1.62 11.25
CA LEU A 35 -16.38 1.31 10.31
C LEU A 35 -16.98 -0.11 10.49
N LYS A 36 -16.48 -0.90 11.43
CA LYS A 36 -17.10 -2.18 11.81
C LYS A 36 -18.28 -1.97 12.76
N ASP A 37 -18.33 -0.85 13.48
CA ASP A 37 -19.47 -0.47 14.26
C ASP A 37 -20.63 -0.11 13.31
N PRO A 38 -21.78 -0.80 13.35
CA PRO A 38 -22.91 -0.51 12.48
C PRO A 38 -23.45 0.92 12.65
N LYS A 39 -23.15 1.58 13.77
CA LYS A 39 -23.52 2.98 14.05
C LYS A 39 -22.52 4.00 13.50
N TRP A 40 -21.54 3.60 12.71
CA TRP A 40 -20.58 4.55 12.12
C TRP A 40 -21.25 5.66 11.31
N THR A 41 -22.43 5.39 10.76
CA THR A 41 -23.25 6.37 10.02
C THR A 41 -23.76 7.52 10.89
N ASP A 42 -23.90 7.30 12.19
CA ASP A 42 -24.36 8.31 13.15
C ASP A 42 -23.26 9.28 13.56
N PHE A 43 -21.98 8.90 13.31
CA PHE A 43 -20.84 9.77 13.56
C PHE A 43 -20.78 10.90 12.52
N SER A 44 -20.83 12.16 12.96
CA SER A 44 -20.75 13.32 12.07
C SER A 44 -19.33 13.51 11.52
N PHE A 45 -19.24 13.75 10.20
CA PHE A 45 -18.01 14.16 9.52
C PHE A 45 -17.91 15.69 9.38
N GLU A 46 -18.92 16.43 9.83
CA GLU A 46 -18.92 17.89 9.79
C GLU A 46 -17.73 18.48 10.53
N GLY A 47 -17.09 19.45 9.92
CA GLY A 47 -15.93 20.13 10.48
C GLY A 47 -14.61 19.40 10.36
N TYR A 48 -14.57 18.19 9.76
CA TYR A 48 -13.32 17.58 9.31
C TYR A 48 -12.89 18.15 7.96
N ASP A 49 -11.60 18.46 7.84
CA ASP A 49 -11.03 18.93 6.57
C ASP A 49 -10.69 17.75 5.65
N VAL A 50 -10.24 16.64 6.24
CA VAL A 50 -9.74 15.45 5.51
C VAL A 50 -10.33 14.18 6.08
N VAL A 51 -10.78 13.28 5.20
CA VAL A 51 -11.03 11.87 5.53
C VAL A 51 -9.97 11.01 4.85
N TYR A 52 -9.15 10.32 5.64
CA TYR A 52 -8.23 9.30 5.17
C TYR A 52 -8.87 7.92 5.33
N HIS A 53 -9.35 7.35 4.21
CA HIS A 53 -10.02 6.07 4.18
C HIS A 53 -9.01 4.94 3.94
N VAL A 54 -8.67 4.22 5.01
CA VAL A 54 -7.72 3.11 5.02
C VAL A 54 -8.37 1.79 5.41
N ALA A 55 -9.66 1.80 5.75
CA ALA A 55 -10.43 0.59 5.99
C ALA A 55 -10.51 -0.26 4.71
N GLY A 56 -10.35 -1.56 4.86
CA GLY A 56 -10.45 -2.48 3.75
C GLY A 56 -9.89 -3.86 4.06
N LEU A 57 -10.29 -4.83 3.27
CA LEU A 57 -9.73 -6.18 3.29
C LEU A 57 -8.53 -6.24 2.33
N ALA A 58 -7.41 -6.71 2.84
CA ALA A 58 -6.16 -6.92 2.08
C ALA A 58 -5.42 -8.16 2.64
N HIS A 59 -4.42 -8.64 1.91
CA HIS A 59 -3.46 -9.65 2.38
C HIS A 59 -3.96 -11.08 2.64
N SER A 60 -5.19 -11.41 2.35
CA SER A 60 -5.59 -12.82 2.29
C SER A 60 -5.29 -13.40 0.91
N THR A 61 -5.02 -14.70 0.82
CA THR A 61 -5.24 -15.42 -0.43
C THR A 61 -6.74 -15.63 -0.47
N PRO A 62 -7.48 -14.82 -1.26
CA PRO A 62 -8.92 -14.81 -1.10
C PRO A 62 -9.48 -16.12 -1.63
N ASP A 63 -10.26 -16.77 -0.79
CA ASP A 63 -11.15 -17.84 -1.19
C ASP A 63 -12.36 -17.22 -1.94
N GLU A 64 -12.86 -17.90 -2.94
CA GLU A 64 -14.03 -17.44 -3.72
C GLU A 64 -15.24 -17.16 -2.81
N SER A 65 -15.38 -17.86 -1.70
CA SER A 65 -16.39 -17.61 -0.67
C SER A 65 -16.34 -16.22 -0.03
N GLN A 66 -15.20 -15.53 -0.10
CA GLN A 66 -15.01 -14.20 0.46
C GLN A 66 -15.26 -13.07 -0.54
N LYS A 67 -15.56 -13.40 -1.79
CA LYS A 67 -15.70 -12.44 -2.88
C LYS A 67 -16.68 -11.32 -2.54
N ASP A 68 -17.90 -11.67 -2.14
CA ASP A 68 -18.94 -10.70 -1.82
C ASP A 68 -18.54 -9.78 -0.67
N LEU A 69 -17.87 -10.32 0.34
CA LEU A 69 -17.34 -9.54 1.45
C LEU A 69 -16.30 -8.50 1.00
N TYR A 70 -15.45 -8.85 0.00
CA TYR A 70 -14.51 -7.89 -0.57
C TYR A 70 -15.20 -6.73 -1.28
N TYR A 71 -16.25 -7.00 -2.06
CA TYR A 71 -17.03 -5.93 -2.72
C TYR A 71 -17.81 -5.11 -1.70
N GLN A 72 -18.39 -5.74 -0.69
CA GLN A 72 -19.09 -5.03 0.37
C GLN A 72 -18.17 -4.06 1.14
N ILE A 73 -16.97 -4.51 1.51
CA ILE A 73 -16.06 -3.70 2.34
C ILE A 73 -15.18 -2.77 1.50
N ASN A 74 -14.54 -3.28 0.44
CA ASN A 74 -13.59 -2.47 -0.31
C ASN A 74 -14.28 -1.52 -1.29
N THR A 75 -15.47 -1.87 -1.78
CA THR A 75 -16.20 -1.06 -2.77
C THR A 75 -17.32 -0.28 -2.12
N GLU A 76 -18.30 -0.97 -1.57
CA GLU A 76 -19.53 -0.31 -1.14
C GLU A 76 -19.32 0.54 0.11
N LEU A 77 -18.68 -0.01 1.15
CA LEU A 77 -18.39 0.75 2.37
C LEU A 77 -17.48 1.96 2.08
N ALA A 78 -16.48 1.80 1.21
CA ALA A 78 -15.62 2.90 0.81
C ALA A 78 -16.39 4.00 0.07
N TYR A 79 -17.28 3.62 -0.85
CA TYR A 79 -18.16 4.55 -1.55
C TYR A 79 -19.10 5.29 -0.60
N GLN A 80 -19.80 4.57 0.30
CA GLN A 80 -20.71 5.18 1.28
C GLN A 80 -19.98 6.15 2.22
N THR A 81 -18.74 5.79 2.62
CA THR A 81 -17.90 6.68 3.44
C THR A 81 -17.54 7.96 2.67
N ALA A 82 -17.17 7.85 1.40
CA ALA A 82 -16.86 9.02 0.56
C ALA A 82 -18.09 9.88 0.29
N LEU A 83 -19.24 9.25 0.04
CA LEU A 83 -20.50 9.96 -0.18
C LEU A 83 -20.94 10.74 1.07
N LYS A 84 -20.80 10.14 2.27
CA LYS A 84 -21.06 10.81 3.53
C LYS A 84 -20.08 11.97 3.74
N ALA A 85 -18.78 11.76 3.49
CA ALA A 85 -17.78 12.82 3.59
C ALA A 85 -18.12 14.03 2.70
N SER A 86 -18.50 13.75 1.45
CA SER A 86 -18.93 14.80 0.50
C SER A 86 -20.17 15.57 0.99
N ARG A 87 -21.21 14.85 1.44
CA ARG A 87 -22.47 15.46 1.91
C ARG A 87 -22.29 16.31 3.17
N GLU A 88 -21.33 15.97 4.01
CA GLU A 88 -21.04 16.68 5.27
C GLU A 88 -19.90 17.70 5.16
N GLY A 89 -19.54 18.07 3.92
CA GLY A 89 -18.65 19.20 3.64
C GLY A 89 -17.17 18.96 3.88
N VAL A 90 -16.72 17.69 3.91
CA VAL A 90 -15.29 17.34 3.94
C VAL A 90 -14.61 17.84 2.67
N LYS A 91 -13.45 18.50 2.81
CA LYS A 91 -12.75 19.12 1.68
C LYS A 91 -11.91 18.14 0.87
N GLN A 92 -11.37 17.10 1.52
CA GLN A 92 -10.48 16.12 0.86
C GLN A 92 -10.80 14.71 1.33
N PHE A 93 -10.91 13.78 0.38
CA PHE A 93 -11.05 12.33 0.65
C PHE A 93 -9.87 11.57 0.06
N ILE A 94 -9.10 10.90 0.90
CA ILE A 94 -7.92 10.13 0.50
C ILE A 94 -8.26 8.64 0.58
N PHE A 95 -8.32 7.97 -0.56
CA PHE A 95 -8.63 6.54 -0.65
C PHE A 95 -7.39 5.67 -0.84
N MET A 96 -7.19 4.71 0.06
CA MET A 96 -6.15 3.70 -0.09
C MET A 96 -6.60 2.60 -1.06
N SER A 97 -6.20 2.76 -2.31
CA SER A 97 -6.27 1.74 -3.35
C SER A 97 -5.00 0.86 -3.34
N SER A 98 -4.61 0.29 -4.46
CA SER A 98 -3.44 -0.56 -4.61
C SER A 98 -3.00 -0.66 -6.07
N ILE A 99 -1.72 -0.88 -6.31
CA ILE A 99 -1.16 -1.23 -7.63
C ILE A 99 -1.84 -2.46 -8.26
N ILE A 100 -2.46 -3.32 -7.46
CA ILE A 100 -3.11 -4.56 -7.92
C ILE A 100 -4.29 -4.30 -8.87
N VAL A 101 -4.82 -3.07 -8.92
CA VAL A 101 -5.83 -2.65 -9.91
C VAL A 101 -5.33 -2.79 -11.35
N TYR A 102 -4.01 -2.78 -11.53
CA TYR A 102 -3.39 -3.07 -12.83
C TYR A 102 -3.20 -4.57 -13.09
N GLY A 103 -3.43 -5.43 -12.11
CA GLY A 103 -3.18 -6.87 -12.13
C GLY A 103 -1.82 -7.25 -11.53
N SER A 104 -1.61 -8.54 -11.34
CA SER A 104 -0.44 -9.09 -10.66
C SER A 104 0.82 -9.11 -11.53
N GLY A 105 1.97 -9.03 -10.87
CA GLY A 105 3.26 -9.27 -11.53
C GLY A 105 3.46 -10.74 -11.88
N LYS A 106 4.09 -11.00 -13.03
CA LYS A 106 4.36 -12.36 -13.51
C LYS A 106 5.85 -12.67 -13.48
N VAL A 107 6.19 -13.92 -13.18
CA VAL A 107 7.57 -14.42 -13.20
C VAL A 107 8.09 -14.45 -14.63
N GLY A 108 9.30 -13.90 -14.84
CA GLY A 108 9.95 -13.88 -16.14
C GLY A 108 9.38 -12.89 -17.15
N CYS A 109 8.36 -12.11 -16.79
CA CYS A 109 7.81 -11.06 -17.65
C CYS A 109 8.09 -9.71 -16.99
N LYS A 110 8.95 -8.89 -17.57
CA LYS A 110 9.11 -7.51 -17.12
C LYS A 110 7.81 -6.74 -17.41
N ARG A 111 7.18 -6.20 -16.37
CA ARG A 111 5.96 -5.40 -16.48
C ARG A 111 6.16 -4.07 -15.79
N THR A 112 6.12 -3.01 -16.57
CA THR A 112 6.19 -1.63 -16.09
C THR A 112 4.81 -0.98 -16.25
N ILE A 113 4.31 -0.38 -15.18
CA ILE A 113 3.10 0.42 -15.19
C ILE A 113 3.48 1.82 -15.65
N THR A 114 2.88 2.24 -16.75
CA THR A 114 2.98 3.57 -17.34
C THR A 114 1.63 4.29 -17.25
N LYS A 115 1.58 5.53 -17.71
CA LYS A 115 0.34 6.33 -17.76
C LYS A 115 -0.74 5.66 -18.63
N GLU A 116 -0.32 4.94 -19.66
CA GLU A 116 -1.19 4.27 -20.63
C GLU A 116 -1.60 2.87 -20.19
N THR A 117 -1.03 2.34 -19.10
CA THR A 117 -1.33 0.97 -18.65
C THR A 117 -2.79 0.85 -18.21
N PRO A 118 -3.60 -0.03 -18.81
CA PRO A 118 -5.00 -0.18 -18.46
C PRO A 118 -5.18 -0.86 -17.11
N LEU A 119 -6.29 -0.55 -16.43
CA LEU A 119 -6.71 -1.21 -15.20
C LEU A 119 -7.32 -2.59 -15.52
N THR A 120 -6.53 -3.64 -15.38
CA THR A 120 -6.90 -5.03 -15.68
C THR A 120 -6.63 -5.93 -14.47
N PRO A 121 -7.38 -5.76 -13.37
CA PRO A 121 -7.21 -6.60 -12.18
C PRO A 121 -7.46 -8.06 -12.52
N ASP A 122 -6.67 -8.95 -11.95
CA ASP A 122 -6.76 -10.41 -12.13
C ASP A 122 -7.20 -11.13 -10.84
N THR A 123 -7.61 -10.37 -9.84
CA THR A 123 -8.15 -10.87 -8.58
C THR A 123 -9.38 -10.05 -8.18
N PHE A 124 -10.31 -10.63 -7.44
CA PHE A 124 -11.46 -9.88 -6.94
C PHE A 124 -11.07 -8.79 -5.92
N TYR A 125 -9.92 -8.93 -5.23
CA TYR A 125 -9.36 -7.84 -4.45
C TYR A 125 -9.01 -6.62 -5.33
N GLY A 126 -8.26 -6.86 -6.41
CA GLY A 126 -7.92 -5.78 -7.35
C GLY A 126 -9.15 -5.16 -8.00
N ASP A 127 -10.13 -6.00 -8.39
CA ASP A 127 -11.36 -5.52 -9.00
C ASP A 127 -12.23 -4.74 -8.01
N SER A 128 -12.37 -5.20 -6.76
CA SER A 128 -13.11 -4.46 -5.73
C SER A 128 -12.52 -3.06 -5.48
N LYS A 129 -11.18 -2.92 -5.48
CA LYS A 129 -10.51 -1.62 -5.38
C LYS A 129 -10.76 -0.76 -6.62
N LYS A 130 -10.66 -1.32 -7.82
CA LYS A 130 -10.98 -0.62 -9.08
C LYS A 130 -12.43 -0.10 -9.09
N GLN A 131 -13.40 -0.93 -8.69
CA GLN A 131 -14.80 -0.52 -8.62
C GLN A 131 -15.01 0.61 -7.59
N ALA A 132 -14.33 0.54 -6.45
CA ALA A 132 -14.35 1.63 -5.47
C ALA A 132 -13.82 2.95 -6.06
N GLU A 133 -12.68 2.92 -6.76
CA GLU A 133 -12.13 4.12 -7.40
C GLU A 133 -13.13 4.75 -8.39
N ILE A 134 -13.80 3.91 -9.21
CA ILE A 134 -14.80 4.39 -10.18
C ILE A 134 -15.97 5.06 -9.45
N LYS A 135 -16.55 4.40 -8.43
CA LYS A 135 -17.69 4.93 -7.68
C LYS A 135 -17.32 6.20 -6.91
N ILE A 136 -16.18 6.24 -6.23
CA ILE A 136 -15.74 7.42 -5.46
C ILE A 136 -15.52 8.62 -6.39
N ARG A 137 -14.91 8.42 -7.54
CA ARG A 137 -14.66 9.49 -8.52
C ARG A 137 -15.91 9.96 -9.26
N SER A 138 -17.00 9.20 -9.22
CA SER A 138 -18.28 9.62 -9.81
C SER A 138 -19.14 10.46 -8.88
N ILE A 139 -18.67 10.73 -7.65
CA ILE A 139 -19.37 11.62 -6.73
C ILE A 139 -19.24 13.06 -7.26
N ASP A 140 -20.38 13.66 -7.58
CA ASP A 140 -20.44 15.04 -8.03
C ASP A 140 -20.39 15.99 -6.83
N SER A 141 -19.22 16.58 -6.60
CA SER A 141 -18.97 17.49 -5.48
C SER A 141 -17.64 18.24 -5.62
N ASP A 142 -17.47 19.32 -4.87
CA ASP A 142 -16.21 20.08 -4.78
C ASP A 142 -15.15 19.37 -3.89
N MET A 143 -15.47 18.23 -3.32
CA MET A 143 -14.53 17.46 -2.49
C MET A 143 -13.38 16.91 -3.33
N LYS A 144 -12.16 17.31 -3.00
CA LYS A 144 -10.95 16.80 -3.65
C LYS A 144 -10.77 15.32 -3.36
N VAL A 145 -10.71 14.50 -4.40
CA VAL A 145 -10.52 13.04 -4.27
C VAL A 145 -9.08 12.67 -4.60
N VAL A 146 -8.43 11.98 -3.68
CA VAL A 146 -7.10 11.40 -3.84
C VAL A 146 -7.19 9.89 -3.85
N ILE A 147 -6.70 9.27 -4.92
CA ILE A 147 -6.58 7.81 -5.05
C ILE A 147 -5.11 7.43 -4.92
N LEU A 148 -4.77 6.66 -3.91
CA LEU A 148 -3.41 6.16 -3.72
C LEU A 148 -3.31 4.72 -4.20
N ARG A 149 -2.44 4.45 -5.18
CA ARG A 149 -2.16 3.10 -5.72
C ARG A 149 -0.74 2.65 -5.35
N PRO A 150 -0.45 2.44 -4.05
CA PRO A 150 0.88 2.02 -3.65
C PRO A 150 1.19 0.60 -4.12
N PRO A 151 2.49 0.27 -4.32
CA PRO A 151 2.96 -1.10 -4.47
C PRO A 151 2.97 -1.82 -3.12
N MET A 152 3.69 -2.94 -3.00
CA MET A 152 3.85 -3.64 -1.73
C MET A 152 4.41 -2.70 -0.66
N ILE A 153 3.59 -2.42 0.36
CA ILE A 153 4.00 -1.65 1.52
C ILE A 153 4.67 -2.59 2.54
N TYR A 154 5.79 -2.13 3.12
CA TYR A 154 6.51 -2.83 4.16
C TYR A 154 6.96 -1.88 5.26
N GLY A 155 7.32 -2.44 6.40
CA GLY A 155 7.77 -1.72 7.60
C GLY A 155 7.61 -2.57 8.85
N PRO A 156 7.94 -2.05 10.04
CA PRO A 156 7.81 -2.78 11.30
C PRO A 156 6.41 -3.38 11.45
N HIS A 157 6.34 -4.65 11.81
CA HIS A 157 5.08 -5.39 12.02
C HIS A 157 4.14 -5.46 10.80
N SER A 158 4.64 -5.22 9.58
CA SER A 158 3.83 -5.28 8.37
C SER A 158 3.28 -6.70 8.16
N LYS A 159 2.11 -6.77 7.52
CA LYS A 159 1.48 -8.01 7.08
C LYS A 159 1.83 -8.28 5.61
N GLY A 160 1.49 -9.48 5.13
CA GLY A 160 1.62 -9.83 3.71
C GLY A 160 2.94 -10.55 3.37
N ASN A 161 3.57 -10.19 2.24
CA ASN A 161 4.69 -10.96 1.70
C ASN A 161 6.04 -10.65 2.36
N TYR A 162 6.22 -9.46 2.91
CA TYR A 162 7.50 -9.07 3.51
C TYR A 162 7.90 -9.96 4.69
N PRO A 163 7.04 -10.26 5.69
CA PRO A 163 7.39 -11.17 6.78
C PRO A 163 7.81 -12.58 6.32
N LEU A 164 7.27 -13.06 5.20
CA LEU A 164 7.70 -14.36 4.64
C LEU A 164 9.12 -14.29 4.10
N LEU A 165 9.45 -13.19 3.41
CA LEU A 165 10.80 -12.93 2.90
C LEU A 165 11.79 -12.76 4.05
N SER A 166 11.42 -12.01 5.10
CA SER A 166 12.25 -11.81 6.29
C SER A 166 12.53 -13.13 7.00
N LYS A 167 11.49 -13.93 7.28
CA LYS A 167 11.69 -15.26 7.89
C LYS A 167 12.59 -16.19 7.04
N PHE A 168 12.43 -16.10 5.72
CA PHE A 168 13.28 -16.89 4.82
C PHE A 168 14.74 -16.42 4.89
N ALA A 169 14.97 -15.10 4.82
CA ALA A 169 16.30 -14.50 4.88
C ALA A 169 17.05 -14.84 6.18
N GLN A 170 16.33 -14.93 7.30
CA GLN A 170 16.88 -15.28 8.60
C GLN A 170 17.26 -16.76 8.74
N LYS A 171 16.63 -17.67 8.00
CA LYS A 171 16.75 -19.11 8.22
C LYS A 171 17.47 -19.87 7.11
N SER A 172 17.41 -19.37 5.88
CA SER A 172 17.95 -20.10 4.74
C SER A 172 19.38 -19.65 4.42
N PRO A 173 20.33 -20.60 4.26
CA PRO A 173 21.67 -20.25 3.79
C PRO A 173 21.73 -20.02 2.27
N PHE A 174 20.69 -20.37 1.52
CA PHE A 174 20.66 -20.27 0.07
C PHE A 174 19.42 -19.54 -0.43
N PHE A 175 19.57 -18.76 -1.51
CA PHE A 175 18.45 -18.14 -2.22
C PHE A 175 18.63 -18.24 -3.74
N PRO A 176 17.56 -18.47 -4.51
CA PRO A 176 17.63 -18.54 -5.98
C PRO A 176 18.06 -17.21 -6.59
N THR A 177 18.84 -17.27 -7.68
CA THR A 177 19.26 -16.08 -8.45
C THR A 177 18.24 -15.64 -9.48
N LEU A 178 16.99 -16.12 -9.40
CA LEU A 178 15.94 -15.76 -10.35
C LEU A 178 15.71 -14.25 -10.31
N GLY A 179 16.09 -13.58 -11.40
CA GLY A 179 15.99 -12.12 -11.50
C GLY A 179 14.54 -11.66 -11.58
N ASN A 180 14.23 -10.66 -10.78
CA ASN A 180 12.97 -9.93 -10.82
C ASN A 180 13.19 -8.52 -10.32
N GLU A 181 12.29 -7.62 -10.68
CA GLU A 181 12.26 -6.26 -10.15
C GLU A 181 10.84 -5.90 -9.75
N ARG A 182 10.70 -5.24 -8.61
CA ARG A 182 9.41 -4.76 -8.13
C ARG A 182 9.51 -3.40 -7.47
N SER A 183 8.49 -2.60 -7.66
CA SER A 183 8.30 -1.41 -6.84
C SER A 183 7.85 -1.83 -5.44
N MET A 184 8.36 -1.12 -4.44
CA MET A 184 8.01 -1.27 -3.04
C MET A 184 7.88 0.11 -2.39
N LEU A 185 7.19 0.19 -1.27
CA LEU A 185 7.06 1.44 -0.52
C LEU A 185 7.23 1.19 0.97
N PHE A 186 8.22 1.82 1.57
CA PHE A 186 8.40 1.81 3.01
C PHE A 186 7.27 2.62 3.68
N VAL A 187 6.71 2.10 4.77
CA VAL A 187 5.59 2.77 5.45
C VAL A 187 5.95 4.18 5.93
N GLY A 188 7.20 4.42 6.34
CA GLY A 188 7.67 5.76 6.71
C GLY A 188 7.64 6.75 5.54
N ASN A 189 8.03 6.31 4.33
CA ASN A 189 7.94 7.14 3.13
C ASN A 189 6.46 7.38 2.72
N LEU A 190 5.59 6.36 2.84
CA LEU A 190 4.16 6.52 2.60
C LEU A 190 3.53 7.56 3.55
N VAL A 191 3.88 7.51 4.83
CA VAL A 191 3.38 8.48 5.83
C VAL A 191 3.79 9.90 5.47
N GLN A 192 5.04 10.12 5.06
CA GLN A 192 5.50 11.45 4.61
C GLN A 192 4.76 11.89 3.33
N PHE A 193 4.47 10.95 2.42
CA PHE A 193 3.66 11.23 1.23
C PHE A 193 2.24 11.66 1.60
N ILE A 194 1.55 10.90 2.46
CA ILE A 194 0.18 11.23 2.90
C ILE A 194 0.14 12.58 3.60
N LYS A 195 1.14 12.85 4.45
CA LYS A 195 1.25 14.16 5.08
C LYS A 195 1.35 15.30 4.06
N LYS A 196 2.18 15.17 3.01
CA LYS A 196 2.28 16.14 1.92
C LYS A 196 0.96 16.28 1.15
N VAL A 197 0.26 15.16 0.89
CA VAL A 197 -1.07 15.17 0.26
C VAL A 197 -2.07 16.00 1.06
N ILE A 198 -2.07 15.84 2.39
CA ILE A 198 -2.92 16.60 3.31
C ILE A 198 -2.52 18.08 3.34
N ASP A 199 -1.23 18.37 3.49
CA ASP A 199 -0.72 19.74 3.63
C ASP A 199 -0.99 20.60 2.40
N LEU A 200 -0.77 20.04 1.22
CA LEU A 200 -0.90 20.69 -0.07
C LEU A 200 -2.30 20.56 -0.70
N GLU A 201 -3.21 19.88 -0.01
CA GLU A 201 -4.58 19.64 -0.47
C GLU A 201 -4.64 19.10 -1.91
N LEU A 202 -3.80 18.10 -2.18
CA LEU A 202 -3.67 17.52 -3.51
C LEU A 202 -4.96 16.80 -3.93
N GLU A 203 -5.11 16.62 -5.23
CA GLU A 203 -6.19 15.89 -5.87
C GLU A 203 -5.63 15.01 -6.98
N GLY A 204 -6.27 13.86 -7.25
CA GLY A 204 -5.92 13.00 -8.37
C GLY A 204 -5.44 11.60 -7.97
N ILE A 205 -4.77 10.93 -8.90
CA ILE A 205 -4.28 9.56 -8.74
C ILE A 205 -2.77 9.57 -8.57
N PHE A 206 -2.28 8.94 -7.51
CA PHE A 206 -0.86 8.91 -7.18
C PHE A 206 -0.37 7.47 -6.99
N LEU A 207 0.83 7.20 -7.48
CA LEU A 207 1.52 5.91 -7.37
C LEU A 207 2.82 6.07 -6.55
N PRO A 208 2.76 6.36 -5.23
CA PRO A 208 3.95 6.55 -4.43
C PRO A 208 4.75 5.25 -4.35
N GLN A 209 6.08 5.34 -4.46
CA GLN A 209 7.01 4.21 -4.32
C GLN A 209 8.34 4.70 -3.72
N ASN A 210 9.21 3.78 -3.30
CA ASN A 210 10.59 4.11 -2.98
C ASN A 210 11.34 4.58 -4.24
N GLN A 211 12.47 5.24 -4.07
CA GLN A 211 13.23 5.86 -5.18
C GLN A 211 13.56 4.89 -6.32
N LYS A 212 13.79 3.62 -6.00
CA LYS A 212 14.18 2.60 -7.00
C LYS A 212 13.41 1.30 -6.79
N PRO A 213 13.07 0.60 -7.87
CA PRO A 213 12.62 -0.79 -7.78
C PRO A 213 13.69 -1.67 -7.13
N VAL A 214 13.26 -2.74 -6.49
CA VAL A 214 14.13 -3.65 -5.73
C VAL A 214 14.09 -5.05 -6.36
N GLN A 215 15.25 -5.69 -6.49
CA GLN A 215 15.31 -7.13 -6.77
C GLN A 215 15.11 -7.92 -5.48
N THR A 216 14.34 -9.00 -5.53
CA THR A 216 14.08 -9.80 -4.32
C THR A 216 15.38 -10.34 -3.71
N LYS A 217 16.37 -10.70 -4.54
CA LYS A 217 17.68 -11.16 -4.05
C LYS A 217 18.41 -10.09 -3.21
N ASP A 218 18.35 -8.83 -3.65
CA ASP A 218 19.03 -7.72 -2.95
C ASP A 218 18.31 -7.40 -1.63
N LEU A 219 16.97 -7.45 -1.64
CA LEU A 219 16.16 -7.34 -0.42
C LEU A 219 16.52 -8.43 0.59
N ILE A 220 16.58 -9.67 0.15
CA ILE A 220 16.95 -10.84 0.99
C ILE A 220 18.37 -10.69 1.55
N ALA A 221 19.32 -10.22 0.74
CA ALA A 221 20.70 -9.97 1.20
C ALA A 221 20.76 -8.89 2.30
N LEU A 222 20.01 -7.80 2.12
CA LEU A 222 19.94 -6.72 3.12
C LEU A 222 19.33 -7.23 4.43
N ILE A 223 18.20 -7.94 4.37
CA ILE A 223 17.55 -8.51 5.56
C ILE A 223 18.51 -9.47 6.29
N ALA A 224 19.15 -10.40 5.56
CA ALA A 224 20.07 -11.34 6.16
C ALA A 224 21.24 -10.63 6.88
N ARG A 225 21.78 -9.59 6.27
CA ARG A 225 22.86 -8.78 6.87
C ARG A 225 22.43 -8.11 8.19
N GLU A 226 21.19 -7.59 8.27
CA GLU A 226 20.68 -7.01 9.52
C GLU A 226 20.59 -8.03 10.66
N HIS A 227 20.43 -9.32 10.33
CA HIS A 227 20.43 -10.43 11.31
C HIS A 227 21.78 -11.12 11.45
N GLY A 228 22.87 -10.54 10.95
CA GLY A 228 24.22 -11.15 11.03
C GLY A 228 24.37 -12.45 10.24
N HIS A 229 23.52 -12.66 9.24
CA HIS A 229 23.46 -13.89 8.45
C HIS A 229 23.92 -13.64 7.00
N THR A 230 24.59 -14.65 6.42
CA THR A 230 25.05 -14.60 5.03
C THR A 230 24.23 -15.57 4.18
N ILE A 231 23.73 -15.11 3.04
CA ILE A 231 22.99 -15.94 2.08
C ILE A 231 23.83 -16.14 0.82
N HIS A 232 23.90 -17.40 0.37
CA HIS A 232 24.52 -17.78 -0.88
C HIS A 232 23.50 -17.84 -2.01
N PHE A 233 23.76 -17.09 -3.08
CA PHE A 233 22.87 -17.05 -4.24
C PHE A 233 23.19 -18.19 -5.21
N VAL A 234 22.21 -19.06 -5.50
CA VAL A 234 22.39 -20.26 -6.32
C VAL A 234 21.41 -20.28 -7.50
N SER A 235 21.89 -20.72 -8.67
CA SER A 235 21.08 -20.79 -9.88
C SER A 235 20.39 -22.14 -10.11
N VAL A 236 20.80 -23.17 -9.38
CA VAL A 236 20.32 -24.56 -9.55
C VAL A 236 18.81 -24.69 -9.43
N PHE A 237 18.14 -23.84 -8.63
CA PHE A 237 16.69 -23.85 -8.46
C PHE A 237 15.93 -23.05 -9.52
N ASN A 238 16.61 -22.26 -10.35
CA ASN A 238 15.95 -21.38 -11.32
C ASN A 238 15.08 -22.12 -12.35
N PRO A 239 15.49 -23.28 -12.94
CA PRO A 239 14.64 -24.02 -13.86
C PRO A 239 13.33 -24.49 -13.21
N VAL A 240 13.42 -25.01 -11.98
CA VAL A 240 12.26 -25.48 -11.21
C VAL A 240 11.30 -24.33 -10.93
N LEU A 241 11.80 -23.19 -10.46
CA LEU A 241 10.98 -22.00 -10.20
C LEU A 241 10.34 -21.47 -11.47
N LYS A 242 11.02 -21.51 -12.62
CA LYS A 242 10.42 -21.14 -13.92
C LYS A 242 9.28 -22.07 -14.32
N CYS A 243 9.40 -23.38 -14.05
CA CYS A 243 8.29 -24.33 -14.26
C CYS A 243 7.12 -24.03 -13.31
N MET A 244 7.40 -23.62 -12.07
CA MET A 244 6.41 -23.29 -11.04
C MET A 244 5.89 -21.84 -11.15
N ARG A 245 6.16 -21.12 -12.22
CA ARG A 245 5.80 -19.69 -12.39
C ARG A 245 4.31 -19.35 -12.24
N LYS A 246 3.42 -20.35 -12.39
CA LYS A 246 1.96 -20.19 -12.20
C LYS A 246 1.55 -20.34 -10.73
N GLN A 247 2.42 -20.84 -9.85
CA GLN A 247 2.14 -20.96 -8.44
C GLN A 247 2.09 -19.58 -7.78
N THR A 248 1.06 -19.33 -7.00
CA THR A 248 0.80 -18.03 -6.35
C THR A 248 1.99 -17.58 -5.50
N ILE A 249 2.62 -18.48 -4.75
CA ILE A 249 3.75 -18.15 -3.88
C ILE A 249 4.98 -17.74 -4.68
N VAL A 250 5.26 -18.42 -5.80
CA VAL A 250 6.39 -18.08 -6.69
C VAL A 250 6.18 -16.72 -7.35
N SER A 251 4.95 -16.45 -7.81
CA SER A 251 4.59 -15.13 -8.36
C SER A 251 4.65 -14.01 -7.31
N LYS A 252 4.26 -14.29 -6.08
CA LYS A 252 4.36 -13.32 -4.97
C LYS A 252 5.81 -12.96 -4.62
N VAL A 253 6.76 -13.90 -4.76
CA VAL A 253 8.18 -13.70 -4.46
C VAL A 253 8.96 -13.16 -5.67
N PHE A 254 8.76 -13.75 -6.85
CA PHE A 254 9.55 -13.49 -8.05
C PHE A 254 8.79 -12.80 -9.18
N GLY A 255 7.56 -12.35 -8.95
CA GLY A 255 6.81 -11.58 -9.94
C GLY A 255 7.44 -10.21 -10.18
N ASN A 256 7.44 -9.77 -11.45
CA ASN A 256 7.90 -8.46 -11.84
C ASN A 256 6.71 -7.49 -11.94
N LEU A 257 6.77 -6.39 -11.22
CA LEU A 257 5.80 -5.31 -11.34
C LEU A 257 6.45 -4.01 -10.89
N ILE A 258 6.72 -3.14 -11.83
CA ILE A 258 7.42 -1.88 -11.62
C ILE A 258 6.46 -0.74 -11.96
N ILE A 259 6.46 0.29 -11.14
CA ILE A 259 5.86 1.59 -11.48
C ILE A 259 6.94 2.40 -12.19
N ASP A 260 6.61 2.97 -13.36
CA ASP A 260 7.50 3.91 -14.01
C ASP A 260 7.86 5.04 -13.04
N PRO A 261 9.15 5.31 -12.80
CA PRO A 261 9.57 6.39 -11.91
C PRO A 261 8.92 7.74 -12.24
N ALA A 262 8.62 8.02 -13.52
CA ALA A 262 7.94 9.23 -13.94
C ALA A 262 6.53 9.39 -13.32
N LEU A 263 5.86 8.29 -12.97
CA LEU A 263 4.55 8.31 -12.28
C LEU A 263 4.65 8.57 -10.78
N SER A 264 5.86 8.57 -10.23
CA SER A 264 6.13 8.76 -8.80
C SER A 264 7.05 9.96 -8.54
N SER A 265 7.57 10.59 -9.60
CA SER A 265 8.33 11.83 -9.53
C SER A 265 7.36 13.00 -9.35
N PHE A 266 6.71 13.03 -8.19
CA PHE A 266 6.01 14.21 -7.73
C PHE A 266 7.08 15.20 -7.26
N ASP A 267 6.86 16.49 -7.46
CA ASP A 267 7.71 17.54 -6.87
C ASP A 267 7.51 17.60 -5.35
N LEU A 268 7.60 16.41 -4.72
CA LEU A 268 7.35 16.17 -3.31
C LEU A 268 8.51 15.35 -2.74
N ASP A 269 9.31 15.95 -1.88
CA ASP A 269 10.33 15.22 -1.11
C ASP A 269 9.66 14.40 -0.01
N TYR A 270 9.29 13.14 -0.32
CA TYR A 270 8.64 12.20 0.62
C TYR A 270 9.49 10.95 0.90
N THR A 271 10.53 10.69 0.12
CA THR A 271 11.37 9.49 0.26
C THR A 271 12.53 9.73 1.23
N LYS A 272 12.19 9.99 2.49
CA LYS A 272 13.17 10.32 3.55
C LYS A 272 14.09 9.16 3.93
N TYR A 273 13.65 7.93 3.71
CA TYR A 273 14.38 6.73 4.12
C TYR A 273 14.90 6.00 2.89
N SER A 274 16.21 5.70 2.88
CA SER A 274 16.80 4.80 1.88
C SER A 274 16.30 3.37 2.05
N LEU A 275 16.61 2.48 1.08
CA LEU A 275 16.26 1.08 1.19
C LEU A 275 16.91 0.44 2.43
N GLU A 276 18.21 0.68 2.65
CA GLU A 276 18.98 0.15 3.77
C GLU A 276 18.40 0.60 5.12
N GLN A 277 18.19 1.92 5.28
CA GLN A 277 17.58 2.47 6.50
C GLN A 277 16.19 1.88 6.76
N SER A 278 15.38 1.75 5.71
CA SER A 278 14.02 1.20 5.84
C SER A 278 14.02 -0.27 6.23
N ILE A 279 14.97 -1.06 5.74
CA ILE A 279 15.13 -2.48 6.15
C ILE A 279 15.60 -2.54 7.61
N GLN A 280 16.61 -1.76 8.00
CA GLN A 280 17.08 -1.71 9.38
C GLN A 280 15.95 -1.38 10.36
N ILE A 281 15.15 -0.34 10.08
CA ILE A 281 13.99 0.02 10.91
C ILE A 281 12.96 -1.11 10.95
N THR A 282 12.71 -1.75 9.81
CA THR A 282 11.72 -2.82 9.70
C THR A 282 12.12 -4.05 10.51
N GLU A 283 13.38 -4.47 10.43
CA GLU A 283 13.88 -5.69 11.09
C GLU A 283 14.15 -5.49 12.59
N SER A 284 14.50 -4.26 13.00
CA SER A 284 14.64 -3.93 14.44
C SER A 284 13.30 -3.82 15.17
N GLY A 285 12.17 -3.78 14.46
CA GLY A 285 10.86 -3.54 15.05
C GLY A 285 10.72 -2.14 15.67
N GLY A 286 11.62 -1.22 15.33
CA GLY A 286 11.64 0.15 15.85
C GLY A 286 10.45 0.98 15.39
N GLY A 287 10.08 2.00 16.20
CA GLY A 287 9.13 3.03 15.79
C GLY A 287 9.72 3.95 14.71
N LEU A 288 8.86 4.60 13.92
CA LEU A 288 9.23 5.65 12.97
C LEU A 288 9.50 6.96 13.70
#